data_bb5e6979ae471ea81e511909b0ef275a
#
_entry.id   bb5e6979ae471ea81e511909b0ef275a
#
_cell.length_a   1.000
_cell.length_b   1.000
_cell.length_c   1.000
_cell.angle_alpha   90.00
_cell.angle_beta   90.00
_cell.angle_gamma   90.00
#
_symmetry.space_group_name_H-M   'P 1'
#
loop_
_entity.id
_entity.type
_entity.pdbx_description
1 polymer ?
#
loop_
_entity_poly.entity_id
_entity_poly.type
_entity_poly.pdbx_seq_one_letter_code
_entity_poly.pdbx_strand_id
1 'polypeptide(L)'
;ETFDAILLDAPCSGEGVVRKDADALKNWSPESNLDIAATQRELIDSAFHALRPGGTLVYSTCTLNREENQSVIEWLLSRYPQTVEILPLGELFPGAADALTAEGFLHVFPQIYDCEGFFVARLRKTAASDPLPAPGYKVGKFPFTPLKDREAAAVTAAARAVGLEWDAGHTLWQRDKELWLFPLA
;
A
#
# COMPACT_ATOMS: atom_id res chain seq x y z
N GLU A 1 -9.31 7.14 12.15
CA GLU A 1 -10.08 7.01 10.91
C GLU A 1 -10.00 8.31 10.10
N THR A 2 -9.09 8.35 9.12
CA THR A 2 -8.72 9.61 8.45
C THR A 2 -8.82 9.51 6.93
N PHE A 3 -8.59 8.32 6.36
CA PHE A 3 -8.44 8.17 4.92
C PHE A 3 -9.67 7.57 4.25
N ASP A 4 -9.98 8.06 3.04
CA ASP A 4 -11.04 7.52 2.17
C ASP A 4 -10.61 6.26 1.45
N ALA A 5 -9.32 6.20 1.11
CA ALA A 5 -8.73 5.09 0.40
C ALA A 5 -7.29 4.85 0.88
N ILE A 6 -6.91 3.59 1.01
CA ILE A 6 -5.57 3.17 1.37
C ILE A 6 -5.13 2.08 0.38
N LEU A 7 -3.92 2.24 -0.16
CA LEU A 7 -3.20 1.19 -0.86
C LEU A 7 -2.12 0.66 0.07
N LEU A 8 -2.21 -0.60 0.43
CA LEU A 8 -1.19 -1.33 1.18
C LEU A 8 -0.51 -2.32 0.23
N ASP A 9 0.56 -1.88 -0.41
CA ASP A 9 1.49 -2.74 -1.14
C ASP A 9 2.47 -3.30 -0.11
N ALA A 10 2.16 -4.51 0.38
CA ALA A 10 2.79 -5.04 1.57
C ALA A 10 4.17 -5.67 1.28
N PRO A 11 5.15 -5.53 2.20
CA PRO A 11 6.39 -6.29 2.10
C PRO A 11 6.05 -7.78 2.06
N CYS A 12 6.68 -8.53 1.15
CA CYS A 12 6.37 -9.94 0.92
C CYS A 12 7.61 -10.74 0.53
N SER A 13 7.50 -12.07 0.48
CA SER A 13 8.58 -12.98 0.10
C SER A 13 9.04 -12.86 -1.37
N GLY A 14 8.23 -12.22 -2.24
CA GLY A 14 8.62 -11.92 -3.61
C GLY A 14 8.62 -13.12 -4.57
N GLU A 15 7.88 -14.18 -4.28
CA GLU A 15 7.82 -15.39 -5.14
C GLU A 15 7.36 -15.07 -6.58
N GLY A 16 6.55 -14.04 -6.75
CA GLY A 16 6.03 -13.64 -8.07
C GLY A 16 7.05 -12.99 -8.97
N VAL A 17 8.20 -12.51 -8.45
CA VAL A 17 9.20 -11.75 -9.23
C VAL A 17 10.42 -12.59 -9.64
N VAL A 18 10.40 -13.91 -9.43
CA VAL A 18 11.52 -14.82 -9.74
C VAL A 18 11.94 -14.82 -11.22
N ARG A 19 11.07 -14.44 -12.12
CA ARG A 19 11.40 -14.28 -13.55
C ARG A 19 12.32 -13.09 -13.81
N LYS A 20 12.21 -12.04 -12.97
CA LYS A 20 12.96 -10.80 -13.10
C LYS A 20 14.20 -10.78 -12.24
N ASP A 21 14.12 -11.37 -11.05
CA ASP A 21 15.20 -11.40 -10.07
C ASP A 21 15.48 -12.85 -9.64
N ALA A 22 16.62 -13.38 -10.09
CA ALA A 22 17.04 -14.75 -9.76
C ALA A 22 17.36 -14.94 -8.27
N ASP A 23 17.65 -13.86 -7.53
CA ASP A 23 17.95 -13.88 -6.11
C ASP A 23 16.68 -13.67 -5.24
N ALA A 24 15.52 -13.49 -5.82
CA ALA A 24 14.26 -13.22 -5.11
C ALA A 24 13.94 -14.27 -4.03
N LEU A 25 14.29 -15.54 -4.26
CA LEU A 25 14.07 -16.63 -3.29
C LEU A 25 15.29 -16.99 -2.43
N LYS A 26 16.34 -16.18 -2.42
CA LYS A 26 17.57 -16.49 -1.69
C LYS A 26 17.38 -16.71 -0.20
N ASN A 27 16.46 -16.00 0.42
CA ASN A 27 16.12 -16.10 1.84
C ASN A 27 14.72 -16.71 2.08
N TRP A 28 14.17 -17.34 1.05
CA TRP A 28 12.83 -17.91 1.14
C TRP A 28 12.84 -19.20 1.98
N SER A 29 11.91 -19.31 2.91
CA SER A 29 11.56 -20.54 3.62
C SER A 29 10.10 -20.49 4.08
N PRO A 30 9.46 -21.63 4.38
CA PRO A 30 8.13 -21.63 4.99
C PRO A 30 8.05 -20.81 6.28
N GLU A 31 9.09 -20.86 7.10
CA GLU A 31 9.17 -20.09 8.36
C GLU A 31 9.25 -18.59 8.09
N SER A 32 10.08 -18.15 7.13
CA SER A 32 10.16 -16.73 6.75
C SER A 32 8.85 -16.19 6.21
N ASN A 33 8.08 -17.00 5.48
CA ASN A 33 6.77 -16.60 4.98
C ASN A 33 5.77 -16.36 6.13
N LEU A 34 5.82 -17.16 7.19
CA LEU A 34 4.99 -16.97 8.38
C LEU A 34 5.35 -15.70 9.14
N ASP A 35 6.63 -15.36 9.27
CA ASP A 35 7.11 -14.14 9.92
C ASP A 35 6.70 -12.89 9.10
N ILE A 36 6.81 -12.96 7.78
CA ILE A 36 6.35 -11.90 6.88
C ILE A 36 4.82 -11.73 6.99
N ALA A 37 4.06 -12.84 6.97
CA ALA A 37 2.61 -12.81 7.12
C ALA A 37 2.17 -12.21 8.47
N ALA A 38 2.92 -12.42 9.55
CA ALA A 38 2.66 -11.77 10.83
C ALA A 38 2.82 -10.25 10.72
N THR A 39 3.89 -9.78 10.09
CA THR A 39 4.11 -8.35 9.82
C THR A 39 2.99 -7.77 8.94
N GLN A 40 2.57 -8.49 7.90
CA GLN A 40 1.48 -8.07 7.02
C GLN A 40 0.15 -7.93 7.75
N ARG A 41 -0.14 -8.81 8.73
CA ARG A 41 -1.33 -8.70 9.60
C ARG A 41 -1.29 -7.41 10.45
N GLU A 42 -0.15 -7.04 10.99
CA GLU A 42 -0.01 -5.79 11.74
C GLU A 42 -0.19 -4.55 10.83
N LEU A 43 0.34 -4.60 9.61
CA LEU A 43 0.22 -3.52 8.64
C LEU A 43 -1.22 -3.34 8.16
N ILE A 44 -1.92 -4.44 7.81
CA ILE A 44 -3.31 -4.36 7.36
C ILE A 44 -4.25 -3.95 8.50
N ASP A 45 -3.97 -4.34 9.74
CA ASP A 45 -4.69 -3.89 10.94
C ASP A 45 -4.57 -2.37 11.11
N SER A 46 -3.35 -1.85 11.02
CA SER A 46 -3.07 -0.41 11.07
C SER A 46 -3.76 0.36 9.95
N ALA A 47 -3.70 -0.16 8.72
CA ALA A 47 -4.39 0.43 7.57
C ALA A 47 -5.91 0.44 7.76
N PHE A 48 -6.49 -0.67 8.25
CA PHE A 48 -7.93 -0.77 8.51
C PHE A 48 -8.41 0.24 9.57
N HIS A 49 -7.62 0.46 10.63
CA HIS A 49 -7.93 1.47 11.65
C HIS A 49 -7.80 2.90 11.13
N ALA A 50 -6.87 3.17 10.22
CA ALA A 50 -6.70 4.48 9.60
C ALA A 50 -7.82 4.80 8.59
N LEU A 51 -8.45 3.78 8.01
CA LEU A 51 -9.53 3.90 7.04
C LEU A 51 -10.84 4.30 7.73
N ARG A 52 -11.56 5.27 7.17
CA ARG A 52 -12.89 5.66 7.66
C ARG A 52 -13.98 4.68 7.21
N PRO A 53 -15.13 4.61 7.89
CA PRO A 53 -16.30 3.89 7.40
C PRO A 53 -16.68 4.36 5.98
N GLY A 54 -17.01 3.41 5.09
CA GLY A 54 -17.23 3.64 3.67
C GLY A 54 -15.96 3.69 2.83
N GLY A 55 -14.78 3.78 3.44
CA GLY A 55 -13.49 3.82 2.76
C GLY A 55 -13.08 2.47 2.14
N THR A 56 -12.16 2.53 1.18
CA THR A 56 -11.65 1.36 0.45
C THR A 56 -10.20 1.09 0.78
N LEU A 57 -9.88 -0.16 1.13
CA LEU A 57 -8.52 -0.68 1.30
C LEU A 57 -8.20 -1.62 0.15
N VAL A 58 -7.08 -1.37 -0.53
CA VAL A 58 -6.48 -2.31 -1.47
C VAL A 58 -5.23 -2.89 -0.82
N TYR A 59 -5.20 -4.21 -0.69
CA TYR A 59 -4.05 -4.97 -0.23
C TYR A 59 -3.42 -5.66 -1.43
N SER A 60 -2.11 -5.54 -1.61
CA SER A 60 -1.38 -6.18 -2.69
C SER A 60 -0.04 -6.75 -2.24
N THR A 61 0.40 -7.80 -2.94
CA THR A 61 1.72 -8.42 -2.77
C THR A 61 2.24 -8.90 -4.12
N CYS A 62 3.56 -9.02 -4.26
CA CYS A 62 4.20 -9.71 -5.37
C CYS A 62 4.59 -11.16 -5.00
N THR A 63 3.86 -11.81 -4.10
CA THR A 63 4.05 -13.22 -3.76
C THR A 63 2.88 -14.09 -4.21
N LEU A 64 3.09 -15.42 -4.24
CA LEU A 64 2.10 -16.38 -4.74
C LEU A 64 1.54 -17.30 -3.64
N ASN A 65 2.15 -17.31 -2.44
CA ASN A 65 1.73 -18.19 -1.37
C ASN A 65 0.45 -17.71 -0.66
N ARG A 66 -0.28 -18.65 -0.09
CA ARG A 66 -1.54 -18.39 0.59
C ARG A 66 -1.36 -17.69 1.93
N GLU A 67 -0.26 -17.97 2.64
CA GLU A 67 0.03 -17.46 3.98
C GLU A 67 0.09 -15.93 3.99
N GLU A 68 0.75 -15.36 2.99
CA GLU A 68 0.92 -13.92 2.83
C GLU A 68 -0.24 -13.23 2.09
N ASN A 69 -1.11 -13.99 1.44
CA ASN A 69 -2.20 -13.52 0.61
C ASN A 69 -3.56 -13.73 1.28
N GLN A 70 -4.25 -14.83 0.96
CA GLN A 70 -5.60 -15.10 1.45
C GLN A 70 -5.66 -15.14 2.97
N SER A 71 -4.67 -15.79 3.63
CA SER A 71 -4.69 -15.96 5.09
C SER A 71 -4.55 -14.63 5.85
N VAL A 72 -3.91 -13.61 5.27
CA VAL A 72 -3.86 -12.26 5.86
C VAL A 72 -5.24 -11.60 5.78
N ILE A 73 -5.93 -11.73 4.66
CA ILE A 73 -7.29 -11.17 4.51
C ILE A 73 -8.30 -11.93 5.38
N GLU A 74 -8.23 -13.26 5.42
CA GLU A 74 -9.07 -14.10 6.27
C GLU A 74 -8.90 -13.75 7.75
N TRP A 75 -7.66 -13.48 8.17
CA TRP A 75 -7.37 -12.99 9.52
C TRP A 75 -8.06 -11.66 9.79
N LEU A 76 -8.00 -10.67 8.87
CA LEU A 76 -8.67 -9.39 9.02
C LEU A 76 -10.19 -9.56 9.12
N LEU A 77 -10.79 -10.38 8.25
CA LEU A 77 -12.23 -10.69 8.26
C LEU A 77 -12.67 -11.35 9.58
N SER A 78 -11.84 -12.24 10.13
CA SER A 78 -12.13 -12.90 11.41
C SER A 78 -12.02 -11.95 12.60
N ARG A 79 -11.10 -10.98 12.53
CA ARG A 79 -10.89 -9.99 13.59
C ARG A 79 -11.97 -8.92 13.61
N TYR A 80 -12.50 -8.56 12.45
CA TYR A 80 -13.51 -7.51 12.26
C TYR A 80 -14.75 -8.04 11.54
N PRO A 81 -15.46 -9.01 12.14
CA PRO A 81 -16.62 -9.63 11.50
C PRO A 81 -17.69 -8.57 11.22
N GLN A 82 -18.31 -8.65 10.04
CA GLN A 82 -19.38 -7.75 9.57
C GLN A 82 -18.98 -6.28 9.34
N THR A 83 -17.70 -5.93 9.53
CA THR A 83 -17.21 -4.55 9.29
C THR A 83 -16.32 -4.44 8.06
N VAL A 84 -16.08 -5.54 7.36
CA VAL A 84 -15.29 -5.64 6.13
C VAL A 84 -16.13 -6.31 5.05
N GLU A 85 -16.23 -5.68 3.90
CA GLU A 85 -16.84 -6.21 2.68
C GLU A 85 -15.76 -6.44 1.62
N ILE A 86 -15.76 -7.60 0.97
CA ILE A 86 -14.90 -7.89 -0.19
C ILE A 86 -15.56 -7.26 -1.42
N LEU A 87 -14.80 -6.42 -2.14
CA LEU A 87 -15.27 -5.81 -3.38
C LEU A 87 -14.75 -6.59 -4.58
N PRO A 88 -15.62 -6.89 -5.57
CA PRO A 88 -15.24 -7.70 -6.72
C PRO A 88 -14.17 -7.03 -7.60
N LEU A 89 -13.31 -7.83 -8.19
CA LEU A 89 -12.20 -7.42 -9.06
C LEU A 89 -12.28 -8.03 -10.48
N GLY A 90 -13.32 -8.80 -10.78
CA GLY A 90 -13.43 -9.53 -12.06
C GLY A 90 -13.53 -8.66 -13.31
N GLU A 91 -13.85 -7.37 -13.15
CA GLU A 91 -13.95 -6.40 -14.25
C GLU A 91 -12.76 -5.41 -14.32
N LEU A 92 -11.69 -5.66 -13.53
CA LEU A 92 -10.56 -4.73 -13.43
C LEU A 92 -9.81 -4.57 -14.76
N PHE A 93 -9.68 -5.65 -15.55
CA PHE A 93 -9.12 -5.67 -16.91
C PHE A 93 -9.72 -6.83 -17.70
N PRO A 94 -9.61 -6.86 -19.04
CA PRO A 94 -10.08 -7.99 -19.85
C PRO A 94 -9.39 -9.30 -19.42
N GLY A 95 -10.17 -10.31 -19.03
CA GLY A 95 -9.68 -11.59 -18.52
C GLY A 95 -9.41 -11.63 -17.00
N ALA A 96 -9.68 -10.55 -16.26
CA ALA A 96 -9.50 -10.54 -14.79
C ALA A 96 -10.35 -11.60 -14.08
N ALA A 97 -11.51 -11.95 -14.64
CA ALA A 97 -12.37 -12.99 -14.09
C ALA A 97 -11.69 -14.37 -14.00
N ASP A 98 -10.76 -14.67 -14.90
CA ASP A 98 -10.01 -15.92 -14.94
C ASP A 98 -8.92 -16.00 -13.85
N ALA A 99 -8.56 -14.84 -13.27
CA ALA A 99 -7.61 -14.72 -12.18
C ALA A 99 -8.25 -14.66 -10.77
N LEU A 100 -9.57 -14.73 -10.71
CA LEU A 100 -10.26 -14.67 -9.40
C LEU A 100 -10.07 -15.96 -8.61
N THR A 101 -9.75 -15.80 -7.31
CA THR A 101 -9.81 -16.90 -6.34
C THR A 101 -11.26 -17.18 -5.94
N ALA A 102 -11.50 -18.30 -5.28
CA ALA A 102 -12.84 -18.65 -4.78
C ALA A 102 -13.39 -17.62 -3.77
N GLU A 103 -12.49 -16.93 -3.07
CA GLU A 103 -12.83 -15.87 -2.11
C GLU A 103 -13.14 -14.51 -2.79
N GLY A 104 -12.89 -14.38 -4.09
CA GLY A 104 -13.12 -13.14 -4.86
C GLY A 104 -11.91 -12.20 -4.95
N PHE A 105 -10.73 -12.66 -4.58
CA PHE A 105 -9.48 -11.93 -4.75
C PHE A 105 -8.89 -12.16 -6.14
N LEU A 106 -8.03 -11.27 -6.60
CA LEU A 106 -7.31 -11.43 -7.86
C LEU A 106 -5.94 -12.05 -7.60
N HIS A 107 -5.65 -13.17 -8.26
CA HIS A 107 -4.37 -13.85 -8.17
C HIS A 107 -3.79 -14.02 -9.58
N VAL A 108 -2.90 -13.12 -9.96
CA VAL A 108 -2.30 -13.08 -11.28
C VAL A 108 -1.09 -14.02 -11.31
N PHE A 109 -1.17 -15.06 -12.15
CA PHE A 109 -0.12 -16.05 -12.31
C PHE A 109 0.73 -15.77 -13.56
N PRO A 110 2.08 -15.80 -13.47
CA PRO A 110 2.98 -15.52 -14.58
C PRO A 110 2.75 -16.39 -15.82
N GLN A 111 2.42 -17.66 -15.62
CA GLN A 111 2.19 -18.61 -16.70
C GLN A 111 0.87 -18.37 -17.46
N ILE A 112 -0.06 -17.60 -16.92
CA ILE A 112 -1.36 -17.30 -17.53
C ILE A 112 -1.32 -15.97 -18.26
N TYR A 113 -0.69 -14.96 -17.64
CA TYR A 113 -0.76 -13.56 -18.09
C TYR A 113 0.56 -13.04 -18.68
N ASP A 114 1.61 -13.89 -18.74
CA ASP A 114 2.97 -13.51 -19.18
C ASP A 114 3.51 -12.23 -18.51
N CYS A 115 3.28 -12.10 -17.21
CA CYS A 115 3.70 -10.99 -16.36
C CYS A 115 4.33 -11.50 -15.06
N GLU A 116 4.69 -10.59 -14.14
CA GLU A 116 5.07 -10.95 -12.79
C GLU A 116 3.84 -11.48 -12.01
N GLY A 117 4.11 -12.36 -11.02
CA GLY A 117 3.06 -12.84 -10.12
C GLY A 117 2.58 -11.74 -9.18
N PHE A 118 1.28 -11.65 -8.99
CA PHE A 118 0.70 -10.59 -8.17
C PHE A 118 -0.60 -11.04 -7.50
N PHE A 119 -0.84 -10.55 -6.30
CA PHE A 119 -2.10 -10.74 -5.56
C PHE A 119 -2.72 -9.41 -5.22
N VAL A 120 -4.05 -9.31 -5.34
CA VAL A 120 -4.82 -8.13 -4.95
C VAL A 120 -6.10 -8.53 -4.25
N ALA A 121 -6.36 -7.90 -3.11
CA ALA A 121 -7.67 -7.91 -2.45
C ALA A 121 -8.17 -6.46 -2.33
N ARG A 122 -9.44 -6.22 -2.67
CA ARG A 122 -10.09 -4.93 -2.51
C ARG A 122 -11.21 -5.05 -1.49
N LEU A 123 -11.12 -4.25 -0.44
CA LEU A 123 -11.98 -4.32 0.73
C LEU A 123 -12.63 -2.97 0.99
N ARG A 124 -13.86 -2.98 1.52
CA ARG A 124 -14.53 -1.80 2.04
C ARG A 124 -14.72 -1.94 3.54
N LYS A 125 -14.40 -0.90 4.29
CA LYS A 125 -14.77 -0.78 5.70
C LYS A 125 -16.22 -0.32 5.80
N THR A 126 -17.09 -1.11 6.42
CA THR A 126 -18.52 -0.81 6.47
C THR A 126 -18.97 -0.11 7.75
N ALA A 127 -18.18 -0.21 8.81
CA ALA A 127 -18.48 0.41 10.11
C ALA A 127 -17.20 0.92 10.80
N ALA A 128 -17.35 1.79 11.78
CA ALA A 128 -16.24 2.25 12.62
C ALA A 128 -15.64 1.08 13.41
N SER A 129 -14.32 1.14 13.64
CA SER A 129 -13.59 0.24 14.52
C SER A 129 -13.20 0.97 15.81
N ASP A 130 -12.99 0.21 16.88
CA ASP A 130 -12.43 0.78 18.10
C ASP A 130 -11.08 1.42 17.82
N PRO A 131 -10.80 2.60 18.42
CA PRO A 131 -9.53 3.27 18.18
C PRO A 131 -8.36 2.43 18.72
N LEU A 132 -7.28 2.36 17.95
CA LEU A 132 -6.03 1.80 18.46
C LEU A 132 -5.49 2.67 19.59
N PRO A 133 -4.82 2.07 20.58
CA PRO A 133 -4.10 2.84 21.59
C PRO A 133 -3.07 3.74 20.90
N ALA A 134 -2.88 4.94 21.44
CA ALA A 134 -1.87 5.86 20.92
C ALA A 134 -0.49 5.17 20.90
N PRO A 135 0.30 5.31 19.83
CA PRO A 135 1.61 4.69 19.75
C PRO A 135 2.50 5.18 20.89
N GLY A 136 3.17 4.24 21.57
CA GLY A 136 4.06 4.54 22.70
C GLY A 136 5.39 5.21 22.31
N TYR A 137 5.64 5.46 21.03
CA TYR A 137 6.86 6.12 20.56
C TYR A 137 6.66 7.63 20.40
N LYS A 138 7.70 8.39 20.70
CA LYS A 138 7.71 9.82 20.43
C LYS A 138 7.92 10.02 18.92
N VAL A 139 7.01 10.75 18.30
CA VAL A 139 7.20 11.20 16.92
C VAL A 139 8.49 12.03 16.87
N GLY A 140 9.44 11.61 16.04
CA GLY A 140 10.69 12.34 15.83
C GLY A 140 10.44 13.74 15.27
N LYS A 141 11.48 14.58 15.31
CA LYS A 141 11.40 15.90 14.68
C LYS A 141 11.18 15.73 13.19
N PHE A 142 10.23 16.49 12.62
CA PHE A 142 9.98 16.49 11.19
C PHE A 142 11.27 16.86 10.43
N PRO A 143 11.77 16.01 9.53
CA PRO A 143 13.12 16.15 8.97
C PRO A 143 13.23 17.19 7.85
N PHE A 144 12.13 17.80 7.45
CA PHE A 144 12.08 18.77 6.37
C PHE A 144 11.99 20.19 6.92
N THR A 145 12.59 21.15 6.19
CA THR A 145 12.52 22.57 6.50
C THR A 145 11.91 23.31 5.32
N PRO A 146 10.93 24.21 5.53
CA PRO A 146 10.36 24.99 4.42
C PRO A 146 11.42 25.91 3.83
N LEU A 147 11.43 26.03 2.50
CA LEU A 147 12.31 27.00 1.81
C LEU A 147 11.86 28.43 2.16
N LYS A 148 12.85 29.32 2.27
CA LYS A 148 12.58 30.75 2.36
C LYS A 148 12.06 31.28 1.02
N ASP A 149 11.26 32.32 1.05
CA ASP A 149 10.57 32.88 -0.13
C ASP A 149 11.50 33.12 -1.32
N ARG A 150 12.70 33.64 -1.07
CA ARG A 150 13.70 33.91 -2.14
C ARG A 150 14.22 32.63 -2.78
N GLU A 151 14.46 31.60 -1.98
CA GLU A 151 14.92 30.28 -2.44
C GLU A 151 13.82 29.56 -3.19
N ALA A 152 12.60 29.57 -2.64
CA ALA A 152 11.43 29.00 -3.27
C ALA A 152 11.12 29.65 -4.64
N ALA A 153 11.24 30.98 -4.75
CA ALA A 153 11.08 31.68 -6.01
C ALA A 153 12.13 31.28 -7.06
N ALA A 154 13.41 31.12 -6.65
CA ALA A 154 14.46 30.68 -7.55
C ALA A 154 14.24 29.23 -8.04
N VAL A 155 13.84 28.32 -7.15
CA VAL A 155 13.49 26.93 -7.50
C VAL A 155 12.30 26.88 -8.44
N THR A 156 11.25 27.66 -8.17
CA THR A 156 10.06 27.73 -9.03
C THR A 156 10.41 28.25 -10.43
N ALA A 157 11.27 29.28 -10.53
CA ALA A 157 11.72 29.79 -11.82
C ALA A 157 12.54 28.75 -12.61
N ALA A 158 13.42 28.03 -11.95
CA ALA A 158 14.20 26.96 -12.57
C ALA A 158 13.31 25.78 -13.03
N ALA A 159 12.32 25.39 -12.24
CA ALA A 159 11.37 24.34 -12.58
C ALA A 159 10.51 24.71 -13.80
N ARG A 160 10.02 25.94 -13.86
CA ARG A 160 9.28 26.47 -15.03
C ARG A 160 10.10 26.45 -16.32
N ALA A 161 11.38 26.73 -16.24
CA ALA A 161 12.28 26.69 -17.40
C ALA A 161 12.37 25.30 -18.04
N VAL A 162 12.06 24.23 -17.29
CA VAL A 162 12.01 22.83 -17.77
C VAL A 162 10.59 22.27 -17.86
N GLY A 163 9.57 23.13 -17.81
CA GLY A 163 8.17 22.75 -17.99
C GLY A 163 7.48 22.15 -16.77
N LEU A 164 8.08 22.28 -15.57
CA LEU A 164 7.45 21.86 -14.32
C LEU A 164 6.74 23.03 -13.64
N GLU A 165 5.44 22.86 -13.40
CA GLU A 165 4.61 23.86 -12.72
C GLU A 165 3.77 23.19 -11.62
N TRP A 166 3.49 23.95 -10.56
CA TRP A 166 2.56 23.58 -9.49
C TRP A 166 1.73 24.80 -9.06
N ASP A 167 0.59 24.55 -8.47
CA ASP A 167 -0.33 25.57 -8.01
C ASP A 167 0.02 26.13 -6.61
N ALA A 168 -0.75 27.13 -6.17
CA ALA A 168 -0.59 27.72 -4.85
C ALA A 168 -0.95 26.80 -3.67
N GLY A 169 -1.54 25.63 -3.95
CA GLY A 169 -1.84 24.60 -2.96
C GLY A 169 -0.63 23.77 -2.54
N HIS A 170 0.59 24.11 -2.99
CA HIS A 170 1.82 23.40 -2.70
C HIS A 170 2.90 24.32 -2.13
N THR A 171 3.77 23.74 -1.30
CA THR A 171 4.93 24.46 -0.71
C THR A 171 6.21 23.65 -0.87
N LEU A 172 7.32 24.37 -1.03
CA LEU A 172 8.65 23.77 -1.20
C LEU A 172 9.34 23.59 0.14
N TRP A 173 9.86 22.39 0.33
CA TRP A 173 10.62 21.99 1.50
C TRP A 173 11.98 21.42 1.10
N GLN A 174 12.92 21.45 2.01
CA GLN A 174 14.26 20.90 1.85
C GLN A 174 14.57 19.87 2.92
N ARG A 175 15.19 18.78 2.49
CA ARG A 175 15.88 17.82 3.36
C ARG A 175 17.23 17.52 2.74
N ASP A 176 18.29 17.79 3.46
CA ASP A 176 19.67 17.64 2.97
C ASP A 176 19.90 18.38 1.64
N LYS A 177 20.15 17.65 0.56
CA LYS A 177 20.36 18.18 -0.81
C LYS A 177 19.12 18.03 -1.70
N GLU A 178 18.02 17.55 -1.16
CA GLU A 178 16.79 17.26 -1.90
C GLU A 178 15.75 18.35 -1.69
N LEU A 179 14.99 18.63 -2.73
CA LEU A 179 13.83 19.52 -2.70
C LEU A 179 12.56 18.70 -2.83
N TRP A 180 11.58 19.02 -2.01
CA TRP A 180 10.31 18.32 -1.91
C TRP A 180 9.17 19.30 -2.08
N LEU A 181 8.14 18.88 -2.81
CA LEU A 181 6.90 19.61 -2.97
C LEU A 181 5.82 18.93 -2.14
N PHE A 182 5.30 19.64 -1.12
CA PHE A 182 4.21 19.15 -0.29
C PHE A 182 2.94 19.94 -0.53
N PRO A 183 1.76 19.29 -0.48
CA PRO A 183 0.50 20.02 -0.45
C PRO A 183 0.42 20.86 0.83
N LEU A 184 -0.23 22.03 0.72
CA LEU A 184 -0.65 22.78 1.90
C LEU A 184 -1.77 21.99 2.59
N ALA A 185 -1.65 21.78 3.91
CA ALA A 185 -2.65 21.09 4.73
C ALA A 185 -3.92 21.94 4.90
#